data_f87351613c2a8da121d9da84cdb63db5
#
_entry.id   f87351613c2a8da121d9da84cdb63db5
#
_cell.length_a   1.000
_cell.length_b   1.000
_cell.length_c   1.000
_cell.angle_alpha   90.00
_cell.angle_beta   90.00
_cell.angle_gamma   90.00
#
_symmetry.space_group_name_H-M   'P 1'
#
loop_
_entity.id
_entity.type
_entity.pdbx_description
1 polymer ?
#
loop_
_entity_poly.entity_id
_entity_poly.type
_entity_poly.pdbx_seq_one_letter_code
_entity_poly.pdbx_strand_id
1 'polypeptide(L)'
;MKDILILGSTGSIGTQAVDVIDAHPEAFRLAGVAAYSHWQEVARQVRDHQVKWACMVDEKAADELRRAVGPACTVFSGSDGLLKLIDECDPQIVLTSLVGAAGIEPTLHAIEKGMDIALANKETLVAAGELVMKEAAARGVRILPVDSEHGAIFQCLQGRRPEEVAKLLVTASGGPHFRRPASEFSSITVEQCLKHPTWNMGGKITIDSATMFNKGLEVIEAHWLFHMPFDKIEVVIQPQSIIHSMIEFIDGSVLAQLGMPDMRLPIQYAFTYPERMTVRGARPIDWKTLGTLEFFPPDDEKFPSIGLAYEAGRIGGTMPCVLNGANEVAVYAFLRKEISFTRIFDIVRTVMERHTVSHDVTLASIRQADAWARRCAASLL
;
A
#
# COMPACT_ATOMS: atom_id res chain seq x y z
N MET A 1 -3.98 -20.75 -16.43
CA MET A 1 -3.33 -19.45 -16.59
C MET A 1 -4.26 -18.41 -16.03
N LYS A 2 -3.81 -17.55 -15.11
CA LYS A 2 -4.61 -16.49 -14.49
C LYS A 2 -4.44 -15.18 -15.26
N ASP A 3 -5.54 -14.48 -15.49
CA ASP A 3 -5.54 -13.15 -16.09
C ASP A 3 -5.38 -12.09 -15.00
N ILE A 4 -4.38 -11.25 -15.14
CA ILE A 4 -4.00 -10.20 -14.18
C ILE A 4 -4.23 -8.83 -14.82
N LEU A 5 -5.01 -7.99 -14.15
CA LEU A 5 -5.11 -6.56 -14.44
C LEU A 5 -4.23 -5.79 -13.46
N ILE A 6 -3.40 -4.88 -13.97
CA ILE A 6 -2.55 -4.03 -13.14
C ILE A 6 -3.02 -2.58 -13.19
N LEU A 7 -3.56 -2.08 -12.09
CA LEU A 7 -3.86 -0.66 -11.89
C LEU A 7 -2.64 0.01 -11.27
N GLY A 8 -1.94 0.85 -12.05
CA GLY A 8 -0.67 1.46 -11.67
C GLY A 8 0.56 0.72 -12.23
N SER A 9 0.48 0.21 -13.46
CA SER A 9 1.49 -0.68 -14.07
C SER A 9 2.87 -0.06 -14.28
N THR A 10 2.99 1.26 -14.28
CA THR A 10 4.26 1.98 -14.45
C THR A 10 4.92 2.42 -13.13
N GLY A 11 4.25 2.15 -12.00
CA GLY A 11 4.80 2.39 -10.67
C GLY A 11 5.78 1.30 -10.23
N SER A 12 6.43 1.49 -9.07
CA SER A 12 7.42 0.54 -8.54
C SER A 12 6.85 -0.87 -8.33
N ILE A 13 5.60 -0.99 -7.84
CA ILE A 13 4.93 -2.28 -7.68
C ILE A 13 4.48 -2.84 -9.02
N GLY A 14 3.88 -1.99 -9.88
CA GLY A 14 3.38 -2.42 -11.18
C GLY A 14 4.45 -2.98 -12.09
N THR A 15 5.63 -2.36 -12.17
CA THR A 15 6.76 -2.86 -12.97
C THR A 15 7.28 -4.20 -12.45
N GLN A 16 7.40 -4.36 -11.12
CA GLN A 16 7.79 -5.64 -10.51
C GLN A 16 6.72 -6.72 -10.68
N ALA A 17 5.43 -6.33 -10.78
CA ALA A 17 4.36 -7.28 -11.10
C ALA A 17 4.45 -7.78 -12.55
N VAL A 18 4.83 -6.91 -13.49
CA VAL A 18 5.13 -7.31 -14.87
C VAL A 18 6.32 -8.28 -14.89
N ASP A 19 7.41 -8.01 -14.14
CA ASP A 19 8.55 -8.93 -14.02
C ASP A 19 8.13 -10.32 -13.50
N VAL A 20 7.16 -10.38 -12.57
CA VAL A 20 6.60 -11.65 -12.06
C VAL A 20 5.82 -12.38 -13.14
N ILE A 21 5.01 -11.67 -13.93
CA ILE A 21 4.26 -12.24 -15.05
C ILE A 21 5.22 -12.78 -16.11
N ASP A 22 6.26 -12.01 -16.47
CA ASP A 22 7.29 -12.40 -17.43
C ASP A 22 8.08 -13.64 -17.01
N ALA A 23 8.22 -13.83 -15.69
CA ALA A 23 8.91 -15.00 -15.16
C ALA A 23 8.08 -16.30 -15.27
N HIS A 24 6.76 -16.20 -15.41
CA HIS A 24 5.81 -17.32 -15.39
C HIS A 24 4.71 -17.20 -16.46
N PRO A 25 5.08 -17.15 -17.76
CA PRO A 25 4.14 -16.95 -18.85
C PRO A 25 3.13 -18.11 -19.00
N GLU A 26 3.43 -19.27 -18.44
CA GLU A 26 2.53 -20.43 -18.39
C GLU A 26 1.46 -20.30 -17.30
N ALA A 27 1.73 -19.51 -16.26
CA ALA A 27 0.83 -19.32 -15.12
C ALA A 27 -0.01 -18.05 -15.20
N PHE A 28 0.55 -16.98 -15.78
CA PHE A 28 -0.06 -15.65 -15.80
C PHE A 28 -0.12 -15.05 -17.18
N ARG A 29 -1.14 -14.22 -17.39
CA ARG A 29 -1.28 -13.34 -18.55
C ARG A 29 -1.55 -11.92 -18.08
N LEU A 30 -0.85 -10.95 -18.64
CA LEU A 30 -1.16 -9.53 -18.45
C LEU A 30 -2.36 -9.19 -19.33
N ALA A 31 -3.55 -9.12 -18.72
CA ALA A 31 -4.81 -8.93 -19.42
C ALA A 31 -5.13 -7.45 -19.68
N GLY A 32 -4.75 -6.58 -18.75
CA GLY A 32 -4.96 -5.14 -18.84
C GLY A 32 -3.97 -4.34 -18.01
N VAL A 33 -3.77 -3.09 -18.38
CA VAL A 33 -2.85 -2.17 -17.70
C VAL A 33 -3.47 -0.78 -17.57
N ALA A 34 -3.19 -0.12 -16.43
CA ALA A 34 -3.53 1.28 -16.26
C ALA A 34 -2.38 2.08 -15.63
N ALA A 35 -2.25 3.34 -16.04
CA ALA A 35 -1.30 4.28 -15.45
C ALA A 35 -1.86 5.70 -15.47
N TYR A 36 -1.19 6.65 -14.77
CA TYR A 36 -1.60 8.05 -14.79
C TYR A 36 -1.21 8.74 -16.10
N SER A 37 0.09 8.88 -16.38
CA SER A 37 0.61 9.67 -17.53
C SER A 37 1.78 9.04 -18.29
N HIS A 38 2.42 8.00 -17.77
CA HIS A 38 3.61 7.39 -18.40
C HIS A 38 3.21 6.47 -19.58
N TRP A 39 2.62 7.06 -20.62
CA TRP A 39 2.06 6.34 -21.77
C TRP A 39 3.11 5.55 -22.57
N GLN A 40 4.37 5.99 -22.63
CA GLN A 40 5.44 5.29 -23.36
C GLN A 40 5.68 3.90 -22.77
N GLU A 41 5.73 3.82 -21.44
CA GLU A 41 5.91 2.55 -20.74
C GLU A 41 4.67 1.64 -20.92
N VAL A 42 3.46 2.21 -20.83
CA VAL A 42 2.23 1.46 -21.13
C VAL A 42 2.21 0.96 -22.57
N ALA A 43 2.64 1.77 -23.54
CA ALA A 43 2.74 1.36 -24.95
C ALA A 43 3.74 0.21 -25.13
N ARG A 44 4.83 0.16 -24.37
CA ARG A 44 5.77 -0.95 -24.34
C ARG A 44 5.10 -2.22 -23.79
N GLN A 45 4.45 -2.12 -22.62
CA GLN A 45 3.73 -3.24 -22.00
C GLN A 45 2.65 -3.80 -22.93
N VAL A 46 1.88 -2.93 -23.61
CA VAL A 46 0.85 -3.33 -24.59
C VAL A 46 1.46 -4.14 -25.72
N ARG A 47 2.59 -3.71 -26.29
CA ARG A 47 3.25 -4.43 -27.40
C ARG A 47 3.87 -5.75 -26.96
N ASP A 48 4.60 -5.72 -25.86
CA ASP A 48 5.37 -6.88 -25.37
C ASP A 48 4.45 -8.02 -24.93
N HIS A 49 3.29 -7.70 -24.32
CA HIS A 49 2.32 -8.67 -23.80
C HIS A 49 1.05 -8.81 -24.63
N GLN A 50 0.94 -8.08 -25.75
CA GLN A 50 -0.26 -8.07 -26.61
C GLN A 50 -1.54 -7.75 -25.82
N VAL A 51 -1.44 -6.79 -24.88
CA VAL A 51 -2.55 -6.36 -24.02
C VAL A 51 -3.66 -5.72 -24.86
N LYS A 52 -4.90 -6.16 -24.66
CA LYS A 52 -6.05 -5.66 -25.42
C LYS A 52 -6.72 -4.44 -24.81
N TRP A 53 -6.50 -4.19 -23.53
CA TRP A 53 -7.19 -3.20 -22.72
C TRP A 53 -6.22 -2.35 -21.93
N ALA A 54 -6.26 -1.03 -22.09
CA ALA A 54 -5.43 -0.12 -21.33
C ALA A 54 -6.23 1.11 -20.88
N CYS A 55 -5.80 1.75 -19.80
CA CYS A 55 -6.34 3.02 -19.35
C CYS A 55 -5.24 4.01 -18.95
N MET A 56 -5.36 5.25 -19.41
CA MET A 56 -4.56 6.37 -18.90
C MET A 56 -5.50 7.34 -18.18
N VAL A 57 -5.18 7.68 -16.93
CA VAL A 57 -6.00 8.65 -16.18
C VAL A 57 -5.87 10.05 -16.76
N ASP A 58 -4.68 10.43 -17.22
CA ASP A 58 -4.46 11.67 -17.96
C ASP A 58 -4.97 11.54 -19.41
N GLU A 59 -5.88 12.42 -19.82
CA GLU A 59 -6.52 12.35 -21.14
C GLU A 59 -5.52 12.57 -22.28
N LYS A 60 -4.53 13.47 -22.11
CA LYS A 60 -3.51 13.71 -23.14
C LYS A 60 -2.62 12.49 -23.31
N ALA A 61 -2.23 11.85 -22.22
CA ALA A 61 -1.49 10.60 -22.25
C ALA A 61 -2.30 9.47 -22.91
N ALA A 62 -3.62 9.42 -22.70
CA ALA A 62 -4.51 8.48 -23.38
C ALA A 62 -4.50 8.67 -24.91
N ASP A 63 -4.55 9.92 -25.39
CA ASP A 63 -4.49 10.22 -26.82
C ASP A 63 -3.14 9.85 -27.44
N GLU A 64 -2.04 10.09 -26.71
CA GLU A 64 -0.71 9.64 -27.17
C GLU A 64 -0.62 8.11 -27.22
N LEU A 65 -1.16 7.42 -26.20
CA LEU A 65 -1.20 5.96 -26.19
C LEU A 65 -2.01 5.41 -27.36
N ARG A 66 -3.23 5.95 -27.62
CA ARG A 66 -4.07 5.53 -28.75
C ARG A 66 -3.33 5.60 -30.07
N ARG A 67 -2.58 6.72 -30.31
CA ARG A 67 -1.76 6.88 -31.50
C ARG A 67 -0.61 5.86 -31.59
N ALA A 68 0.00 5.54 -30.44
CA ALA A 68 1.16 4.65 -30.37
C ALA A 68 0.82 3.17 -30.54
N VAL A 69 -0.37 2.71 -30.07
CA VAL A 69 -0.77 1.29 -30.10
C VAL A 69 -1.76 0.97 -31.21
N GLY A 70 -2.40 1.97 -31.81
CA GLY A 70 -3.39 1.80 -32.89
C GLY A 70 -4.58 0.92 -32.48
N PRO A 71 -5.19 0.18 -33.41
CA PRO A 71 -6.39 -0.61 -33.15
C PRO A 71 -6.13 -1.92 -32.39
N ALA A 72 -4.87 -2.24 -32.06
CA ALA A 72 -4.52 -3.49 -31.40
C ALA A 72 -4.91 -3.48 -29.91
N CYS A 73 -5.08 -2.30 -29.30
CA CYS A 73 -5.46 -2.12 -27.91
C CYS A 73 -6.54 -1.03 -27.78
N THR A 74 -7.61 -1.34 -27.08
CA THR A 74 -8.61 -0.33 -26.69
C THR A 74 -8.11 0.47 -25.51
N VAL A 75 -8.06 1.82 -25.66
CA VAL A 75 -7.52 2.72 -24.64
C VAL A 75 -8.64 3.57 -24.05
N PHE A 76 -8.93 3.33 -22.79
CA PHE A 76 -9.82 4.16 -21.97
C PHE A 76 -9.09 5.37 -21.38
N SER A 77 -9.82 6.37 -20.88
CA SER A 77 -9.23 7.55 -20.25
C SER A 77 -10.04 8.04 -19.06
N GLY A 78 -9.35 8.74 -18.15
CA GLY A 78 -9.95 9.29 -16.93
C GLY A 78 -10.25 8.25 -15.85
N SER A 79 -10.83 8.71 -14.74
CA SER A 79 -11.22 7.83 -13.62
C SER A 79 -12.32 6.84 -14.01
N ASP A 80 -13.31 7.28 -14.78
CA ASP A 80 -14.36 6.39 -15.30
C ASP A 80 -13.80 5.33 -16.27
N GLY A 81 -12.69 5.66 -16.92
CA GLY A 81 -11.95 4.74 -17.78
C GLY A 81 -11.36 3.55 -17.03
N LEU A 82 -10.98 3.72 -15.75
CA LEU A 82 -10.52 2.63 -14.88
C LEU A 82 -11.62 1.60 -14.63
N LEU A 83 -12.86 2.06 -14.40
CA LEU A 83 -14.00 1.17 -14.16
C LEU A 83 -14.36 0.41 -15.43
N LYS A 84 -14.39 1.09 -16.59
CA LYS A 84 -14.60 0.45 -17.88
C LYS A 84 -13.51 -0.57 -18.21
N LEU A 85 -12.24 -0.27 -17.87
CA LEU A 85 -11.13 -1.21 -18.03
C LEU A 85 -11.37 -2.49 -17.23
N ILE A 86 -11.83 -2.39 -15.98
CA ILE A 86 -12.15 -3.53 -15.13
C ILE A 86 -13.27 -4.37 -15.77
N ASP A 87 -14.35 -3.72 -16.23
CA ASP A 87 -15.50 -4.38 -16.86
C ASP A 87 -15.11 -5.14 -18.14
N GLU A 88 -14.33 -4.52 -19.01
CA GLU A 88 -13.98 -5.10 -20.32
C GLU A 88 -12.85 -6.12 -20.25
N CYS A 89 -11.96 -5.98 -19.27
CA CYS A 89 -10.83 -6.89 -19.09
C CYS A 89 -11.24 -8.20 -18.42
N ASP A 90 -12.22 -8.17 -17.52
CA ASP A 90 -12.75 -9.32 -16.75
C ASP A 90 -11.67 -10.27 -16.21
N PRO A 91 -10.67 -9.76 -15.45
CA PRO A 91 -9.55 -10.56 -14.96
C PRO A 91 -9.94 -11.41 -13.74
N GLN A 92 -9.16 -12.46 -13.44
CA GLN A 92 -9.31 -13.19 -12.18
C GLN A 92 -8.74 -12.43 -10.98
N ILE A 93 -7.69 -11.63 -11.21
CA ILE A 93 -7.02 -10.86 -10.15
C ILE A 93 -6.78 -9.43 -10.62
N VAL A 94 -7.12 -8.46 -9.78
CA VAL A 94 -6.77 -7.05 -9.97
C VAL A 94 -5.68 -6.66 -8.97
N LEU A 95 -4.50 -6.31 -9.48
CA LEU A 95 -3.48 -5.67 -8.66
C LEU A 95 -3.77 -4.18 -8.55
N THR A 96 -4.09 -3.72 -7.35
CA THR A 96 -4.33 -2.30 -7.07
C THR A 96 -3.07 -1.67 -6.50
N SER A 97 -2.33 -0.94 -7.34
CA SER A 97 -1.09 -0.24 -6.99
C SER A 97 -1.14 1.25 -7.33
N LEU A 98 -2.33 1.82 -7.31
CA LEU A 98 -2.55 3.26 -7.41
C LEU A 98 -2.12 3.96 -6.12
N VAL A 99 -1.81 5.24 -6.18
CA VAL A 99 -1.36 6.02 -5.02
C VAL A 99 -2.55 6.73 -4.37
N GLY A 100 -2.63 6.66 -3.04
CA GLY A 100 -3.62 7.39 -2.25
C GLY A 100 -5.06 6.91 -2.44
N ALA A 101 -6.03 7.79 -2.20
CA ALA A 101 -7.46 7.48 -2.26
C ALA A 101 -7.98 7.10 -3.66
N ALA A 102 -7.19 7.31 -4.72
CA ALA A 102 -7.59 6.98 -6.10
C ALA A 102 -7.81 5.46 -6.33
N GLY A 103 -7.27 4.61 -5.46
CA GLY A 103 -7.47 3.16 -5.52
C GLY A 103 -8.79 2.66 -4.95
N ILE A 104 -9.51 3.45 -4.15
CA ILE A 104 -10.69 2.99 -3.40
C ILE A 104 -11.82 2.54 -4.33
N GLU A 105 -12.24 3.41 -5.22
CA GLU A 105 -13.38 3.14 -6.11
C GLU A 105 -13.11 2.01 -7.12
N PRO A 106 -11.95 1.97 -7.83
CA PRO A 106 -11.63 0.83 -8.68
C PRO A 106 -11.54 -0.50 -7.92
N THR A 107 -11.04 -0.49 -6.66
CA THR A 107 -11.01 -1.69 -5.82
C THR A 107 -12.42 -2.18 -5.47
N LEU A 108 -13.30 -1.28 -5.03
CA LEU A 108 -14.70 -1.61 -4.75
C LEU A 108 -15.41 -2.14 -6.00
N HIS A 109 -15.20 -1.50 -7.15
CA HIS A 109 -15.79 -1.92 -8.41
C HIS A 109 -15.32 -3.35 -8.81
N ALA A 110 -14.02 -3.64 -8.69
CA ALA A 110 -13.50 -4.98 -8.95
C ALA A 110 -14.08 -6.02 -7.98
N ILE A 111 -14.24 -5.67 -6.70
CA ILE A 111 -14.92 -6.53 -5.70
C ILE A 111 -16.38 -6.77 -6.12
N GLU A 112 -17.10 -5.73 -6.57
CA GLU A 112 -18.48 -5.85 -7.05
C GLU A 112 -18.61 -6.82 -8.22
N LYS A 113 -17.60 -6.97 -9.04
CA LYS A 113 -17.53 -7.92 -10.15
C LYS A 113 -17.04 -9.32 -9.74
N GLY A 114 -16.71 -9.53 -8.47
CA GLY A 114 -16.25 -10.84 -7.96
C GLY A 114 -14.79 -11.15 -8.24
N MET A 115 -13.97 -10.16 -8.55
CA MET A 115 -12.54 -10.32 -8.85
C MET A 115 -11.72 -10.32 -7.56
N ASP A 116 -10.74 -11.22 -7.42
CA ASP A 116 -9.79 -11.20 -6.31
C ASP A 116 -8.88 -9.97 -6.40
N ILE A 117 -8.54 -9.41 -5.25
CA ILE A 117 -7.72 -8.20 -5.16
C ILE A 117 -6.34 -8.54 -4.63
N ALA A 118 -5.28 -8.29 -5.41
CA ALA A 118 -3.92 -8.18 -4.92
C ALA A 118 -3.70 -6.72 -4.47
N LEU A 119 -3.76 -6.47 -3.16
CA LEU A 119 -3.81 -5.12 -2.62
C LEU A 119 -2.42 -4.60 -2.27
N ALA A 120 -1.93 -3.62 -3.04
CA ALA A 120 -0.71 -2.87 -2.76
C ALA A 120 -0.99 -1.42 -2.30
N ASN A 121 -2.20 -0.92 -2.57
CA ASN A 121 -2.64 0.41 -2.15
C ASN A 121 -3.22 0.36 -0.73
N LYS A 122 -2.36 0.53 0.28
CA LYS A 122 -2.78 0.48 1.69
C LYS A 122 -3.80 1.55 2.06
N GLU A 123 -3.77 2.70 1.39
CA GLU A 123 -4.69 3.80 1.62
C GLU A 123 -6.15 3.39 1.37
N THR A 124 -6.38 2.39 0.53
CA THR A 124 -7.71 1.80 0.32
C THR A 124 -8.30 1.24 1.60
N LEU A 125 -7.54 0.45 2.37
CA LEU A 125 -8.03 -0.08 3.65
C LEU A 125 -7.94 0.95 4.78
N VAL A 126 -6.99 1.85 4.74
CA VAL A 126 -6.93 2.94 5.73
C VAL A 126 -8.18 3.81 5.65
N ALA A 127 -8.56 4.26 4.46
CA ALA A 127 -9.65 5.20 4.28
C ALA A 127 -11.04 4.53 4.19
N ALA A 128 -11.11 3.29 3.70
CA ALA A 128 -12.36 2.61 3.38
C ALA A 128 -12.41 1.15 3.87
N GLY A 129 -11.56 0.75 4.83
CA GLY A 129 -11.39 -0.65 5.21
C GLY A 129 -12.67 -1.35 5.63
N GLU A 130 -13.52 -0.70 6.43
CA GLU A 130 -14.83 -1.24 6.81
C GLU A 130 -15.68 -1.58 5.58
N LEU A 131 -15.81 -0.65 4.65
CA LEU A 131 -16.60 -0.82 3.44
C LEU A 131 -16.01 -1.91 2.53
N VAL A 132 -14.70 -1.86 2.29
CA VAL A 132 -13.99 -2.80 1.41
C VAL A 132 -14.07 -4.23 1.94
N MET A 133 -13.79 -4.45 3.22
CA MET A 133 -13.82 -5.79 3.81
C MET A 133 -15.24 -6.36 3.89
N LYS A 134 -16.24 -5.52 4.18
CA LYS A 134 -17.66 -5.90 4.16
C LYS A 134 -18.09 -6.34 2.76
N GLU A 135 -17.78 -5.55 1.73
CA GLU A 135 -18.15 -5.88 0.34
C GLU A 135 -17.40 -7.13 -0.16
N ALA A 136 -16.12 -7.29 0.17
CA ALA A 136 -15.34 -8.47 -0.17
C ALA A 136 -15.92 -9.74 0.47
N ALA A 137 -16.26 -9.68 1.76
CA ALA A 137 -16.88 -10.80 2.46
C ALA A 137 -18.25 -11.17 1.86
N ALA A 138 -19.09 -10.17 1.54
CA ALA A 138 -20.43 -10.39 0.97
C ALA A 138 -20.36 -11.09 -0.40
N ARG A 139 -19.28 -10.93 -1.15
CA ARG A 139 -19.10 -11.52 -2.49
C ARG A 139 -18.14 -12.72 -2.53
N GLY A 140 -17.55 -13.10 -1.39
CA GLY A 140 -16.54 -14.16 -1.32
C GLY A 140 -15.24 -13.83 -2.06
N VAL A 141 -14.92 -12.54 -2.24
CA VAL A 141 -13.72 -12.05 -2.88
C VAL A 141 -12.57 -12.05 -1.88
N ARG A 142 -11.40 -12.50 -2.32
CA ARG A 142 -10.19 -12.50 -1.50
C ARG A 142 -9.44 -11.17 -1.64
N ILE A 143 -9.05 -10.60 -0.50
CA ILE A 143 -8.09 -9.49 -0.45
C ILE A 143 -6.74 -10.08 -0.07
N LEU A 144 -5.82 -10.11 -1.04
CA LEU A 144 -4.49 -10.72 -0.91
C LEU A 144 -3.46 -9.59 -0.73
N PRO A 145 -2.80 -9.51 0.43
CA PRO A 145 -1.88 -8.41 0.71
C PRO A 145 -0.61 -8.50 -0.14
N VAL A 146 -0.23 -7.37 -0.71
CA VAL A 146 1.02 -7.19 -1.45
C VAL A 146 2.06 -6.43 -0.62
N ASP A 147 1.63 -5.61 0.34
CA ASP A 147 2.56 -4.96 1.27
C ASP A 147 3.38 -6.02 2.03
N SER A 148 4.70 -5.80 2.17
CA SER A 148 5.63 -6.85 2.65
C SER A 148 5.28 -7.32 4.06
N GLU A 149 4.90 -6.42 4.95
CA GLU A 149 4.56 -6.71 6.32
C GLU A 149 3.26 -7.51 6.43
N HIS A 150 2.24 -7.09 5.69
CA HIS A 150 0.95 -7.78 5.66
C HIS A 150 1.05 -9.12 4.93
N GLY A 151 1.83 -9.18 3.85
CA GLY A 151 2.16 -10.44 3.17
C GLY A 151 2.86 -11.43 4.10
N ALA A 152 3.74 -10.94 5.00
CA ALA A 152 4.42 -11.75 6.00
C ALA A 152 3.44 -12.30 7.06
N ILE A 153 2.61 -11.43 7.65
CA ILE A 153 1.56 -11.82 8.61
C ILE A 153 0.61 -12.82 7.98
N PHE A 154 0.15 -12.54 6.75
CA PHE A 154 -0.74 -13.43 6.00
C PHE A 154 -0.15 -14.84 5.84
N GLN A 155 1.16 -14.93 5.54
CA GLN A 155 1.86 -16.22 5.44
C GLN A 155 1.99 -16.93 6.78
N CYS A 156 2.26 -16.19 7.87
CA CYS A 156 2.36 -16.76 9.22
C CYS A 156 1.02 -17.27 9.75
N LEU A 157 -0.09 -16.67 9.32
CA LEU A 157 -1.46 -17.06 9.72
C LEU A 157 -1.99 -18.29 8.99
N GLN A 158 -1.34 -18.75 7.90
CA GLN A 158 -1.83 -19.89 7.13
C GLN A 158 -1.99 -21.15 7.98
N GLY A 159 -3.20 -21.72 7.99
CA GLY A 159 -3.54 -22.92 8.77
C GLY A 159 -3.62 -22.70 10.28
N ARG A 160 -3.66 -21.45 10.74
CA ARG A 160 -3.83 -21.10 12.16
C ARG A 160 -5.26 -20.65 12.45
N ARG A 161 -5.72 -20.90 13.66
CA ARG A 161 -7.00 -20.41 14.13
C ARG A 161 -6.84 -19.01 14.73
N PRO A 162 -7.76 -18.08 14.50
CA PRO A 162 -7.66 -16.72 15.04
C PRO A 162 -7.49 -16.65 16.56
N GLU A 163 -8.10 -17.61 17.29
CA GLU A 163 -8.07 -17.67 18.75
C GLU A 163 -6.68 -18.05 19.30
N GLU A 164 -5.80 -18.62 18.46
CA GLU A 164 -4.43 -18.97 18.84
C GLU A 164 -3.48 -17.78 18.77
N VAL A 165 -3.90 -16.69 18.11
CA VAL A 165 -3.05 -15.51 17.89
C VAL A 165 -3.25 -14.50 19.01
N ALA A 166 -2.21 -14.24 19.78
CA ALA A 166 -2.22 -13.23 20.83
C ALA A 166 -2.02 -11.82 20.27
N LYS A 167 -1.02 -11.65 19.37
CA LYS A 167 -0.66 -10.35 18.79
C LYS A 167 -0.13 -10.47 17.35
N LEU A 168 -0.27 -9.38 16.60
CA LEU A 168 0.48 -9.12 15.37
C LEU A 168 1.65 -8.19 15.69
N LEU A 169 2.85 -8.54 15.24
CA LEU A 169 4.07 -7.76 15.41
C LEU A 169 4.47 -7.21 14.03
N VAL A 170 4.04 -5.98 13.74
CA VAL A 170 4.30 -5.30 12.46
C VAL A 170 5.70 -4.69 12.51
N THR A 171 6.63 -5.19 11.71
CA THR A 171 7.99 -4.67 11.71
C THR A 171 8.11 -3.38 10.88
N ALA A 172 9.05 -2.54 11.25
CA ALA A 172 9.39 -1.31 10.54
C ALA A 172 10.90 -1.22 10.35
N SER A 173 11.36 -0.69 9.23
CA SER A 173 12.79 -0.34 9.08
C SER A 173 13.23 0.77 10.05
N GLY A 174 12.28 1.54 10.57
CA GLY A 174 12.52 2.75 11.36
C GLY A 174 12.82 3.99 10.52
N GLY A 175 12.96 3.83 9.20
CA GLY A 175 13.34 4.91 8.30
C GLY A 175 14.76 5.45 8.54
N PRO A 176 15.16 6.52 7.84
CA PRO A 176 16.53 7.06 7.92
C PRO A 176 16.82 7.78 9.25
N HIS A 177 15.80 8.07 10.07
CA HIS A 177 15.95 8.97 11.22
C HIS A 177 15.69 8.34 12.59
N PHE A 178 15.39 7.02 12.69
CA PHE A 178 15.01 6.41 13.95
C PHE A 178 16.10 6.47 15.05
N ARG A 179 17.40 6.48 14.65
CA ARG A 179 18.54 6.63 15.58
C ARG A 179 18.91 8.10 15.85
N ARG A 180 18.30 9.06 15.13
CA ARG A 180 18.63 10.48 15.24
C ARG A 180 18.04 11.06 16.53
N PRO A 181 18.76 11.96 17.26
CA PRO A 181 18.20 12.66 18.42
C PRO A 181 17.00 13.53 18.05
N ALA A 182 15.98 13.58 18.91
CA ALA A 182 14.77 14.39 18.69
C ALA A 182 15.08 15.89 18.47
N SER A 183 16.10 16.41 19.15
CA SER A 183 16.56 17.81 19.02
C SER A 183 16.99 18.22 17.61
N GLU A 184 17.29 17.25 16.75
CA GLU A 184 17.71 17.50 15.37
C GLU A 184 16.56 17.39 14.35
N PHE A 185 15.36 17.01 14.77
CA PHE A 185 14.24 16.74 13.84
C PHE A 185 13.78 17.97 13.07
N SER A 186 13.85 19.16 13.67
CA SER A 186 13.51 20.41 13.00
C SER A 186 14.42 20.75 11.83
N SER A 187 15.63 20.18 11.78
CA SER A 187 16.63 20.40 10.72
C SER A 187 16.61 19.32 9.62
N ILE A 188 15.73 18.32 9.71
CA ILE A 188 15.62 17.26 8.72
C ILE A 188 15.16 17.85 7.36
N THR A 189 15.90 17.51 6.30
CA THR A 189 15.60 17.98 4.94
C THR A 189 14.97 16.87 4.08
N VAL A 190 14.35 17.27 2.98
CA VAL A 190 13.76 16.35 2.00
C VAL A 190 14.82 15.37 1.47
N GLU A 191 16.02 15.89 1.14
CA GLU A 191 17.12 15.07 0.58
C GLU A 191 17.63 14.01 1.57
N GLN A 192 17.56 14.30 2.88
CA GLN A 192 17.91 13.33 3.91
C GLN A 192 16.84 12.24 4.04
N CYS A 193 15.56 12.61 3.96
CA CYS A 193 14.46 11.67 4.02
C CYS A 193 14.44 10.73 2.81
N LEU A 194 14.72 11.23 1.60
CA LEU A 194 14.70 10.44 0.36
C LEU A 194 15.81 9.38 0.27
N LYS A 195 16.78 9.39 1.19
CA LYS A 195 17.83 8.36 1.28
C LYS A 195 17.41 7.21 2.20
N HIS A 196 16.45 6.40 1.74
CA HIS A 196 16.04 5.22 2.51
C HIS A 196 17.17 4.16 2.55
N PRO A 197 17.48 3.56 3.73
CA PRO A 197 18.64 2.66 3.87
C PRO A 197 18.51 1.33 3.14
N THR A 198 17.29 0.81 2.95
CA THR A 198 17.03 -0.55 2.43
C THR A 198 16.16 -0.60 1.18
N TRP A 199 15.17 0.29 1.05
CA TRP A 199 14.17 0.24 -0.01
C TRP A 199 14.34 1.38 -1.03
N ASN A 200 14.15 1.07 -2.32
CA ASN A 200 14.01 2.09 -3.36
C ASN A 200 12.53 2.26 -3.69
N MET A 201 11.95 3.36 -3.23
CA MET A 201 10.52 3.61 -3.26
C MET A 201 10.18 4.97 -3.89
N GLY A 202 8.90 5.20 -4.18
CA GLY A 202 8.41 6.51 -4.60
C GLY A 202 8.57 7.58 -3.50
N GLY A 203 8.58 8.86 -3.91
CA GLY A 203 8.85 9.96 -2.99
C GLY A 203 7.89 10.04 -1.80
N LYS A 204 6.58 9.91 -2.02
CA LYS A 204 5.56 9.98 -0.93
C LYS A 204 5.81 8.91 0.13
N ILE A 205 5.89 7.65 -0.24
CA ILE A 205 6.07 6.54 0.70
C ILE A 205 7.44 6.59 1.40
N THR A 206 8.47 7.17 0.76
CA THR A 206 9.77 7.37 1.39
C THR A 206 9.71 8.40 2.51
N ILE A 207 8.93 9.50 2.34
CA ILE A 207 8.66 10.45 3.43
C ILE A 207 7.79 9.80 4.50
N ASP A 208 6.77 9.02 4.14
CA ASP A 208 5.96 8.27 5.11
C ASP A 208 6.82 7.30 5.95
N SER A 209 7.81 6.66 5.34
CA SER A 209 8.78 5.84 6.07
C SER A 209 9.64 6.69 7.02
N ALA A 210 10.14 7.84 6.56
CA ALA A 210 10.96 8.75 7.36
C ALA A 210 10.20 9.33 8.57
N THR A 211 8.89 9.56 8.43
CA THR A 211 7.99 10.04 9.48
C THR A 211 7.32 8.93 10.29
N MET A 212 7.50 7.67 9.91
CA MET A 212 6.78 6.49 10.44
C MET A 212 5.25 6.53 10.20
N PHE A 213 4.71 7.47 9.42
CA PHE A 213 3.31 7.41 8.99
C PHE A 213 3.03 6.15 8.17
N ASN A 214 3.98 5.68 7.35
CA ASN A 214 3.84 4.42 6.65
C ASN A 214 3.45 3.29 7.60
N LYS A 215 4.14 3.19 8.74
CA LYS A 215 3.87 2.18 9.75
C LYS A 215 2.53 2.41 10.46
N GLY A 216 2.18 3.65 10.73
CA GLY A 216 0.86 3.99 11.26
C GLY A 216 -0.29 3.56 10.33
N LEU A 217 -0.17 3.81 9.02
CA LEU A 217 -1.15 3.37 8.02
C LEU A 217 -1.22 1.83 7.97
N GLU A 218 -0.10 1.15 8.06
CA GLU A 218 -0.02 -0.31 8.07
C GLU A 218 -0.66 -0.95 9.31
N VAL A 219 -0.64 -0.29 10.46
CA VAL A 219 -1.40 -0.74 11.65
C VAL A 219 -2.90 -0.74 11.38
N ILE A 220 -3.41 0.29 10.72
CA ILE A 220 -4.84 0.36 10.34
C ILE A 220 -5.17 -0.69 9.27
N GLU A 221 -4.31 -0.88 8.30
CA GLU A 221 -4.46 -1.92 7.27
C GLU A 221 -4.48 -3.33 7.90
N ALA A 222 -3.56 -3.62 8.85
CA ALA A 222 -3.50 -4.90 9.56
C ALA A 222 -4.78 -5.18 10.36
N HIS A 223 -5.34 -4.15 11.00
CA HIS A 223 -6.63 -4.25 11.70
C HIS A 223 -7.72 -4.79 10.77
N TRP A 224 -7.85 -4.23 9.58
CA TRP A 224 -8.88 -4.61 8.61
C TRP A 224 -8.61 -5.97 7.96
N LEU A 225 -7.39 -6.21 7.49
CA LEU A 225 -7.04 -7.45 6.80
C LEU A 225 -7.17 -8.70 7.68
N PHE A 226 -6.80 -8.57 8.94
CA PHE A 226 -6.71 -9.73 9.85
C PHE A 226 -7.76 -9.70 10.96
N HIS A 227 -8.69 -8.73 10.93
CA HIS A 227 -9.73 -8.54 11.96
C HIS A 227 -9.15 -8.49 13.38
N MET A 228 -7.94 -7.93 13.53
CA MET A 228 -7.23 -7.86 14.80
C MET A 228 -7.51 -6.53 15.51
N PRO A 229 -7.91 -6.53 16.79
CA PRO A 229 -8.07 -5.29 17.56
C PRO A 229 -6.75 -4.51 17.66
N PHE A 230 -6.82 -3.17 17.71
CA PHE A 230 -5.64 -2.29 17.74
C PHE A 230 -4.72 -2.54 18.94
N ASP A 231 -5.23 -2.97 20.07
CA ASP A 231 -4.47 -3.33 21.28
C ASP A 231 -3.69 -4.65 21.14
N LYS A 232 -3.96 -5.42 20.09
CA LYS A 232 -3.24 -6.64 19.72
C LYS A 232 -2.35 -6.48 18.48
N ILE A 233 -2.16 -5.26 18.00
CA ILE A 233 -1.22 -4.95 16.93
C ILE A 233 -0.12 -4.11 17.54
N GLU A 234 1.12 -4.55 17.41
CA GLU A 234 2.30 -3.90 18.00
C GLU A 234 3.33 -3.60 16.92
N VAL A 235 3.95 -2.41 16.97
CA VAL A 235 5.00 -2.01 16.04
C VAL A 235 6.36 -2.32 16.66
N VAL A 236 7.24 -2.93 15.86
CA VAL A 236 8.62 -3.25 16.26
C VAL A 236 9.58 -2.77 15.18
N ILE A 237 10.62 -2.02 15.54
CA ILE A 237 11.65 -1.59 14.58
C ILE A 237 12.65 -2.72 14.36
N GLN A 238 12.82 -3.14 13.12
CA GLN A 238 13.81 -4.12 12.66
C GLN A 238 14.59 -3.51 11.48
N PRO A 239 15.71 -2.82 11.74
CA PRO A 239 16.38 -1.94 10.76
C PRO A 239 16.88 -2.62 9.50
N GLN A 240 17.26 -3.90 9.61
CA GLN A 240 17.78 -4.68 8.49
C GLN A 240 16.69 -5.06 7.47
N SER A 241 15.40 -4.96 7.86
CA SER A 241 14.24 -5.34 7.03
C SER A 241 14.32 -6.77 6.48
N ILE A 242 14.92 -7.69 7.25
CA ILE A 242 15.00 -9.12 6.93
C ILE A 242 13.78 -9.85 7.49
N ILE A 243 13.33 -9.47 8.70
CA ILE A 243 12.06 -9.94 9.26
C ILE A 243 10.99 -8.97 8.79
N HIS A 244 10.08 -9.46 7.95
CA HIS A 244 9.05 -8.62 7.36
C HIS A 244 7.83 -8.43 8.26
N SER A 245 7.50 -9.37 9.12
CA SER A 245 6.61 -9.25 10.30
C SER A 245 6.49 -10.60 11.00
N MET A 246 5.79 -10.61 12.15
CA MET A 246 5.69 -11.77 13.02
C MET A 246 4.28 -11.85 13.60
N ILE A 247 3.91 -13.03 14.09
CA ILE A 247 2.73 -13.25 14.93
C ILE A 247 3.16 -13.91 16.24
N GLU A 248 2.60 -13.48 17.35
CA GLU A 248 2.77 -14.10 18.67
C GLU A 248 1.52 -14.90 19.00
N PHE A 249 1.72 -16.14 19.46
CA PHE A 249 0.65 -17.01 19.89
C PHE A 249 0.35 -16.88 21.38
N ILE A 250 -0.82 -17.41 21.80
CA ILE A 250 -1.25 -17.38 23.22
C ILE A 250 -0.33 -18.17 24.15
N ASP A 251 0.50 -19.08 23.63
CA ASP A 251 1.52 -19.84 24.38
C ASP A 251 2.87 -19.11 24.47
N GLY A 252 2.97 -17.90 23.90
CA GLY A 252 4.19 -17.08 23.86
C GLY A 252 5.16 -17.44 22.75
N SER A 253 4.86 -18.44 21.91
CA SER A 253 5.69 -18.71 20.74
C SER A 253 5.48 -17.65 19.66
N VAL A 254 6.52 -17.41 18.82
CA VAL A 254 6.48 -16.41 17.75
C VAL A 254 6.83 -17.04 16.42
N LEU A 255 6.02 -16.79 15.40
CA LEU A 255 6.33 -17.09 14.01
C LEU A 255 6.69 -15.83 13.26
N ALA A 256 7.77 -15.89 12.48
CA ALA A 256 8.25 -14.78 11.66
C ALA A 256 8.44 -15.23 10.21
N GLN A 257 8.10 -14.34 9.28
CA GLN A 257 8.49 -14.52 7.88
C GLN A 257 9.74 -13.68 7.62
N LEU A 258 10.76 -14.32 7.08
CA LEU A 258 12.05 -13.74 6.75
C LEU A 258 12.28 -13.80 5.24
N GLY A 259 12.94 -12.78 4.70
CA GLY A 259 13.35 -12.73 3.31
C GLY A 259 14.24 -11.53 3.03
N MET A 260 14.96 -11.54 1.92
CA MET A 260 15.63 -10.33 1.43
C MET A 260 14.56 -9.34 0.94
N PRO A 261 14.79 -8.01 1.11
CA PRO A 261 13.85 -6.99 0.64
C PRO A 261 13.64 -7.05 -0.88
N ASP A 262 12.51 -7.62 -1.31
CA ASP A 262 12.14 -7.79 -2.72
C ASP A 262 10.62 -7.91 -2.84
N MET A 263 9.99 -6.88 -3.43
CA MET A 263 8.53 -6.85 -3.56
C MET A 263 7.98 -7.90 -4.54
N ARG A 264 8.79 -8.49 -5.39
CA ARG A 264 8.36 -9.61 -6.26
C ARG A 264 7.91 -10.83 -5.45
N LEU A 265 8.45 -11.02 -4.23
CA LEU A 265 8.03 -12.11 -3.35
C LEU A 265 6.56 -11.99 -2.92
N PRO A 266 6.11 -10.90 -2.26
CA PRO A 266 4.71 -10.77 -1.88
C PRO A 266 3.78 -10.59 -3.08
N ILE A 267 4.20 -9.92 -4.17
CA ILE A 267 3.43 -9.82 -5.40
C ILE A 267 3.15 -11.21 -5.97
N GLN A 268 4.19 -12.02 -6.14
CA GLN A 268 4.02 -13.36 -6.69
C GLN A 268 3.15 -14.23 -5.78
N TYR A 269 3.35 -14.17 -4.45
CA TYR A 269 2.54 -14.95 -3.53
C TYR A 269 1.06 -14.55 -3.59
N ALA A 270 0.74 -13.27 -3.73
CA ALA A 270 -0.62 -12.82 -3.96
C ALA A 270 -1.22 -13.39 -5.26
N PHE A 271 -0.43 -13.49 -6.34
CA PHE A 271 -0.89 -14.05 -7.61
C PHE A 271 -1.03 -15.57 -7.58
N THR A 272 -0.16 -16.26 -6.82
CA THR A 272 -0.13 -17.75 -6.80
C THR A 272 -0.95 -18.37 -5.70
N TYR A 273 -1.30 -17.60 -4.67
CA TYR A 273 -1.94 -18.14 -3.46
C TYR A 273 -3.00 -19.22 -3.76
N PRO A 274 -2.98 -20.35 -3.03
CA PRO A 274 -2.12 -20.66 -1.86
C PRO A 274 -0.74 -21.26 -2.20
N GLU A 275 -0.39 -21.43 -3.44
CA GLU A 275 0.82 -22.07 -3.91
C GLU A 275 2.04 -21.13 -3.85
N ARG A 276 3.26 -21.76 -3.90
CA ARG A 276 4.52 -21.02 -4.02
C ARG A 276 5.20 -21.39 -5.33
N MET A 277 5.70 -20.37 -6.01
CA MET A 277 6.52 -20.53 -7.20
C MET A 277 7.90 -19.90 -6.98
N THR A 278 8.84 -20.22 -7.84
CA THR A 278 10.18 -19.61 -7.80
C THR A 278 10.10 -18.15 -8.23
N VAL A 279 10.77 -17.23 -7.52
CA VAL A 279 10.89 -15.82 -7.93
C VAL A 279 12.19 -15.66 -8.71
N ARG A 280 12.08 -15.33 -10.00
CA ARG A 280 13.25 -15.13 -10.88
C ARG A 280 14.12 -14.01 -10.34
N GLY A 281 15.41 -14.33 -10.08
CA GLY A 281 16.38 -13.36 -9.58
C GLY A 281 16.23 -13.00 -8.09
N ALA A 282 15.32 -13.64 -7.34
CA ALA A 282 15.28 -13.47 -5.89
C ALA A 282 16.59 -13.95 -5.26
N ARG A 283 17.08 -13.18 -4.30
CA ARG A 283 18.27 -13.54 -3.54
C ARG A 283 17.85 -14.27 -2.26
N PRO A 284 18.27 -15.53 -2.05
CA PRO A 284 18.04 -16.18 -0.76
C PRO A 284 18.86 -15.49 0.33
N ILE A 285 18.41 -15.62 1.58
CA ILE A 285 19.19 -15.17 2.73
C ILE A 285 20.49 -16.01 2.79
N ASP A 286 21.63 -15.33 2.80
CA ASP A 286 22.90 -16.00 3.09
C ASP A 286 23.12 -16.07 4.61
N TRP A 287 22.81 -17.20 5.18
CA TRP A 287 22.90 -17.45 6.61
C TRP A 287 24.32 -17.35 7.18
N LYS A 288 25.35 -17.40 6.32
CA LYS A 288 26.76 -17.27 6.75
C LYS A 288 27.18 -15.82 6.96
N THR A 289 26.51 -14.88 6.26
CA THR A 289 26.85 -13.47 6.28
C THR A 289 25.76 -12.57 6.88
N LEU A 290 24.59 -13.12 7.22
CA LEU A 290 23.45 -12.37 7.75
C LEU A 290 23.79 -11.55 9.00
N GLY A 291 24.63 -12.10 9.89
CA GLY A 291 25.03 -11.41 11.11
C GLY A 291 23.93 -11.29 12.15
N THR A 292 23.84 -10.13 12.81
CA THR A 292 22.91 -9.85 13.90
C THR A 292 21.63 -9.21 13.38
N LEU A 293 20.48 -9.66 13.88
CA LEU A 293 19.20 -9.00 13.70
C LEU A 293 18.88 -8.20 14.97
N GLU A 294 18.58 -6.91 14.79
CA GLU A 294 18.33 -5.99 15.90
C GLU A 294 16.85 -5.66 15.99
N PHE A 295 16.35 -5.43 17.21
CA PHE A 295 14.99 -5.00 17.49
C PHE A 295 14.98 -3.81 18.42
N PHE A 296 14.13 -2.81 18.12
CA PHE A 296 13.94 -1.63 18.95
C PHE A 296 12.45 -1.33 19.10
N PRO A 297 12.03 -0.75 20.23
CA PRO A 297 10.70 -0.18 20.33
C PRO A 297 10.62 1.09 19.47
N PRO A 298 9.44 1.44 18.94
CA PRO A 298 9.22 2.76 18.35
C PRO A 298 9.35 3.84 19.44
N ASP A 299 9.73 5.04 19.03
CA ASP A 299 9.86 6.21 19.90
C ASP A 299 8.71 7.17 19.58
N ASP A 300 7.67 7.15 20.40
CA ASP A 300 6.42 7.90 20.16
C ASP A 300 6.61 9.42 20.30
N GLU A 301 7.63 9.89 21.04
CA GLU A 301 7.95 11.31 21.15
C GLU A 301 8.57 11.83 19.83
N LYS A 302 9.42 11.02 19.21
CA LYS A 302 10.01 11.35 17.89
C LYS A 302 9.03 11.17 16.74
N PHE A 303 8.19 10.13 16.82
CA PHE A 303 7.29 9.71 15.76
C PHE A 303 5.84 9.63 16.24
N PRO A 304 5.20 10.79 16.50
CA PRO A 304 3.81 10.82 16.95
C PRO A 304 2.81 10.26 15.92
N SER A 305 3.26 10.05 14.68
CA SER A 305 2.48 9.46 13.59
C SER A 305 1.90 8.09 13.93
N ILE A 306 2.65 7.25 14.67
CA ILE A 306 2.18 5.92 15.10
C ILE A 306 1.00 6.09 16.05
N GLY A 307 1.16 6.92 17.09
CA GLY A 307 0.09 7.22 18.05
C GLY A 307 -1.16 7.82 17.40
N LEU A 308 -0.97 8.77 16.45
CA LEU A 308 -2.07 9.37 15.69
C LEU A 308 -2.83 8.32 14.87
N ALA A 309 -2.14 7.35 14.28
CA ALA A 309 -2.78 6.29 13.51
C ALA A 309 -3.57 5.32 14.41
N TYR A 310 -3.04 4.93 15.57
CA TYR A 310 -3.80 4.16 16.55
C TYR A 310 -5.04 4.91 17.04
N GLU A 311 -4.90 6.21 17.31
CA GLU A 311 -6.02 7.07 17.70
C GLU A 311 -7.08 7.11 16.60
N ALA A 312 -6.70 7.42 15.37
CA ALA A 312 -7.60 7.45 14.22
C ALA A 312 -8.33 6.11 14.04
N GLY A 313 -7.60 5.01 14.12
CA GLY A 313 -8.15 3.68 13.99
C GLY A 313 -9.16 3.32 15.08
N ARG A 314 -8.86 3.66 16.35
CA ARG A 314 -9.78 3.44 17.48
C ARG A 314 -11.03 4.31 17.42
N ILE A 315 -10.92 5.55 16.95
CA ILE A 315 -12.07 6.42 16.68
C ILE A 315 -12.94 5.82 15.58
N GLY A 316 -12.32 5.29 14.53
CA GLY A 316 -13.01 4.64 13.41
C GLY A 316 -13.79 5.63 12.53
N GLY A 317 -14.81 5.13 11.83
CA GLY A 317 -15.62 5.93 10.91
C GLY A 317 -14.75 6.60 9.84
N THR A 318 -14.95 7.90 9.64
CA THR A 318 -14.19 8.69 8.65
C THR A 318 -12.84 9.21 9.15
N MET A 319 -12.45 8.98 10.43
CA MET A 319 -11.21 9.52 10.99
C MET A 319 -9.94 8.96 10.31
N PRO A 320 -9.80 7.66 10.01
CA PRO A 320 -8.62 7.16 9.30
C PRO A 320 -8.47 7.75 7.89
N CYS A 321 -9.57 7.98 7.18
CA CYS A 321 -9.58 8.67 5.89
C CYS A 321 -9.03 10.10 6.03
N VAL A 322 -9.44 10.82 7.08
CA VAL A 322 -8.99 12.18 7.37
C VAL A 322 -7.51 12.23 7.70
N LEU A 323 -7.02 11.30 8.54
CA LEU A 323 -5.59 11.16 8.81
C LEU A 323 -4.79 10.99 7.52
N ASN A 324 -5.23 10.07 6.64
CA ASN A 324 -4.54 9.80 5.37
C ASN A 324 -4.55 11.03 4.46
N GLY A 325 -5.71 11.68 4.25
CA GLY A 325 -5.83 12.86 3.39
C GLY A 325 -4.99 14.04 3.87
N ALA A 326 -4.93 14.28 5.19
CA ALA A 326 -4.08 15.30 5.81
C ALA A 326 -2.59 14.98 5.66
N ASN A 327 -2.20 13.72 5.88
CA ASN A 327 -0.82 13.27 5.72
C ASN A 327 -0.35 13.45 4.26
N GLU A 328 -1.15 13.05 3.27
CA GLU A 328 -0.78 13.23 1.86
C GLU A 328 -0.50 14.70 1.53
N VAL A 329 -1.37 15.63 1.94
CA VAL A 329 -1.16 17.07 1.68
C VAL A 329 0.11 17.57 2.36
N ALA A 330 0.32 17.23 3.63
CA ALA A 330 1.50 17.65 4.39
C ALA A 330 2.81 17.07 3.80
N VAL A 331 2.81 15.79 3.41
CA VAL A 331 3.97 15.13 2.80
C VAL A 331 4.32 15.78 1.46
N TYR A 332 3.33 16.08 0.60
CA TYR A 332 3.61 16.76 -0.66
C TYR A 332 4.09 18.21 -0.45
N ALA A 333 3.58 18.93 0.55
CA ALA A 333 4.09 20.26 0.90
C ALA A 333 5.54 20.20 1.39
N PHE A 334 5.89 19.19 2.21
CA PHE A 334 7.27 18.95 2.63
C PHE A 334 8.17 18.63 1.43
N LEU A 335 7.75 17.77 0.51
CA LEU A 335 8.50 17.45 -0.73
C LEU A 335 8.75 18.69 -1.58
N ARG A 336 7.82 19.66 -1.60
CA ARG A 336 8.02 20.96 -2.26
C ARG A 336 8.78 21.98 -1.41
N LYS A 337 9.24 21.58 -0.19
CA LYS A 337 9.97 22.44 0.76
C LYS A 337 9.16 23.63 1.27
N GLU A 338 7.86 23.53 1.32
CA GLU A 338 6.94 24.56 1.81
C GLU A 338 6.79 24.52 3.34
N ILE A 339 7.03 23.36 3.95
CA ILE A 339 6.95 23.15 5.39
C ILE A 339 8.16 22.38 5.93
N SER A 340 8.38 22.42 7.26
CA SER A 340 9.43 21.62 7.93
C SER A 340 8.95 20.18 8.15
N PHE A 341 9.91 19.27 8.46
CA PHE A 341 9.63 17.85 8.74
C PHE A 341 8.64 17.67 9.89
N THR A 342 8.84 18.37 10.99
CA THR A 342 7.97 18.27 12.19
C THR A 342 6.57 18.85 11.95
N ARG A 343 6.45 19.81 11.03
CA ARG A 343 5.17 20.44 10.68
C ARG A 343 4.18 19.43 10.08
N ILE A 344 4.66 18.33 9.48
CA ILE A 344 3.83 17.24 8.97
C ILE A 344 2.93 16.70 10.11
N PHE A 345 3.50 16.39 11.26
CA PHE A 345 2.76 15.85 12.40
C PHE A 345 1.73 16.84 12.95
N ASP A 346 2.10 18.12 13.04
CA ASP A 346 1.22 19.18 13.57
C ASP A 346 0.00 19.37 12.68
N ILE A 347 0.18 19.37 11.35
CA ILE A 347 -0.91 19.52 10.39
C ILE A 347 -1.87 18.33 10.53
N VAL A 348 -1.36 17.11 10.54
CA VAL A 348 -2.21 15.91 10.64
C VAL A 348 -3.01 15.93 11.94
N ARG A 349 -2.36 16.19 13.07
CA ARG A 349 -3.03 16.30 14.38
C ARG A 349 -4.13 17.36 14.37
N THR A 350 -3.82 18.57 13.89
CA THR A 350 -4.77 19.68 13.86
C THR A 350 -5.99 19.37 12.97
N VAL A 351 -5.78 18.68 11.84
CA VAL A 351 -6.89 18.28 10.96
C VAL A 351 -7.76 17.23 11.62
N MET A 352 -7.16 16.23 12.29
CA MET A 352 -7.91 15.23 13.06
C MET A 352 -8.76 15.86 14.17
N GLU A 353 -8.19 16.79 14.96
CA GLU A 353 -8.88 17.49 16.03
C GLU A 353 -10.07 18.33 15.55
N ARG A 354 -10.01 18.86 14.31
CA ARG A 354 -11.08 19.67 13.71
C ARG A 354 -12.18 18.85 13.04
N HIS A 355 -11.98 17.55 12.89
CA HIS A 355 -12.90 16.72 12.15
C HIS A 355 -14.10 16.30 13.01
N THR A 356 -15.30 16.39 12.41
CA THR A 356 -16.51 15.78 12.96
C THR A 356 -16.69 14.40 12.30
N VAL A 357 -16.49 13.34 13.08
CA VAL A 357 -16.50 11.96 12.58
C VAL A 357 -17.91 11.55 12.14
N SER A 358 -17.99 10.93 10.98
CA SER A 358 -19.17 10.17 10.55
C SER A 358 -18.87 8.68 10.71
N HIS A 359 -19.78 7.95 11.37
CA HIS A 359 -19.72 6.49 11.49
C HIS A 359 -20.56 5.78 10.41
N ASP A 360 -21.27 6.53 9.56
CA ASP A 360 -21.89 5.98 8.36
C ASP A 360 -20.87 5.96 7.23
N VAL A 361 -20.13 4.83 7.14
CA VAL A 361 -19.01 4.65 6.21
C VAL A 361 -19.53 4.19 4.85
N THR A 362 -19.70 5.16 3.96
CA THR A 362 -20.08 4.96 2.54
C THR A 362 -19.01 5.55 1.63
N LEU A 363 -18.98 5.17 0.35
CA LEU A 363 -18.07 5.80 -0.62
C LEU A 363 -18.27 7.32 -0.69
N ALA A 364 -19.51 7.79 -0.55
CA ALA A 364 -19.83 9.23 -0.53
C ALA A 364 -19.27 9.94 0.70
N SER A 365 -19.46 9.37 1.91
CA SER A 365 -18.92 9.96 3.14
C SER A 365 -17.40 9.95 3.17
N ILE A 366 -16.75 8.90 2.66
CA ILE A 366 -15.28 8.80 2.51
C ILE A 366 -14.77 9.90 1.57
N ARG A 367 -15.37 10.06 0.38
CA ARG A 367 -14.99 11.12 -0.58
C ARG A 367 -15.16 12.52 0.02
N GLN A 368 -16.23 12.73 0.76
CA GLN A 368 -16.48 14.02 1.43
C GLN A 368 -15.43 14.29 2.51
N ALA A 369 -15.10 13.30 3.33
CA ALA A 369 -14.12 13.39 4.40
C ALA A 369 -12.70 13.63 3.84
N ASP A 370 -12.28 12.88 2.80
CA ASP A 370 -11.00 13.09 2.12
C ASP A 370 -10.88 14.49 1.54
N ALA A 371 -11.90 14.95 0.80
CA ALA A 371 -11.90 16.28 0.21
C ALA A 371 -11.88 17.38 1.29
N TRP A 372 -12.58 17.19 2.41
CA TRP A 372 -12.56 18.11 3.53
C TRP A 372 -11.17 18.14 4.20
N ALA A 373 -10.59 16.98 4.49
CA ALA A 373 -9.28 16.86 5.12
C ALA A 373 -8.19 17.53 4.29
N ARG A 374 -8.21 17.34 2.97
CA ARG A 374 -7.27 17.99 2.04
C ARG A 374 -7.39 19.51 2.04
N ARG A 375 -8.62 20.05 2.01
CA ARG A 375 -8.82 21.51 2.11
C ARG A 375 -8.39 22.06 3.45
N CYS A 376 -8.72 21.38 4.54
CA CYS A 376 -8.33 21.78 5.88
C CYS A 376 -6.80 21.77 6.04
N ALA A 377 -6.11 20.69 5.61
CA ALA A 377 -4.66 20.60 5.64
C ALA A 377 -4.00 21.68 4.78
N ALA A 378 -4.51 21.94 3.57
CA ALA A 378 -3.98 22.97 2.68
C ALA A 378 -4.10 24.38 3.29
N SER A 379 -5.11 24.65 4.14
CA SER A 379 -5.26 25.93 4.84
C SER A 379 -4.26 26.12 6.01
N LEU A 380 -3.51 25.09 6.37
CA LEU A 380 -2.52 25.08 7.48
C LEU A 380 -1.07 25.14 7.00
N LEU A 381 -0.83 25.10 5.68
CA LEU A 381 0.49 25.19 5.05
C LEU A 381 1.09 26.63 5.17
#